data_aa9f50c406a9e3b60121a9d097a70f55
#
_entry.id   aa9f50c406a9e3b60121a9d097a70f55
#
_cell.length_a   1.000
_cell.length_b   1.000
_cell.length_c   1.000
_cell.angle_alpha   90.00
_cell.angle_beta   90.00
_cell.angle_gamma   90.00
#
_symmetry.space_group_name_H-M   'P 1'
#
loop_
_entity.id
_entity.type
_entity.pdbx_description
1 polymer ?
#
loop_
_entity_poly.entity_id
_entity_poly.type
_entity_poly.pdbx_seq_one_letter_code
_entity_poly.pdbx_strand_id
1 'polypeptide(L)'
;MRNEAIGYGISQIDAGSNVGIGGYSLSKDESDKRSQFCLSDDRPLDEVVGELCKAGFLPSFCTGCYRLGRTGEHFMEVARPGFVQQFCTPNGILTLLEFLQDYASEATRTKALPTIEREVRDYPDSSPLKAKLLERMEQIRQGKRDLFF
;
A
#
# COMPACT_ATOMS: atom_id res chain seq x y z
N MET A 1 -17.75 -4.48 5.37
CA MET A 1 -17.46 -5.78 4.68
C MET A 1 -15.99 -5.87 4.20
N ARG A 2 -15.47 -5.03 3.24
CA ARG A 2 -14.08 -5.14 2.76
C ARG A 2 -13.04 -4.90 3.88
N ASN A 3 -13.17 -3.83 4.65
CA ASN A 3 -12.24 -3.53 5.76
C ASN A 3 -12.30 -4.56 6.89
N GLU A 4 -13.45 -5.19 7.11
CA GLU A 4 -13.61 -6.28 8.08
C GLU A 4 -12.90 -7.55 7.61
N ALA A 5 -12.93 -7.83 6.29
CA ALA A 5 -12.29 -8.99 5.69
C ALA A 5 -10.76 -8.99 5.91
N ILE A 6 -10.14 -7.80 5.93
CA ILE A 6 -8.71 -7.65 6.26
C ILE A 6 -8.43 -8.14 7.69
N GLY A 7 -9.34 -7.87 8.64
CA GLY A 7 -9.25 -8.38 10.01
C GLY A 7 -9.26 -9.91 10.12
N TYR A 8 -9.78 -10.60 9.11
CA TYR A 8 -9.75 -12.07 9.01
C TYR A 8 -8.52 -12.63 8.27
N GLY A 9 -7.55 -11.78 7.92
CA GLY A 9 -6.28 -12.19 7.32
C GLY A 9 -6.23 -12.05 5.80
N ILE A 10 -7.19 -11.38 5.16
CA ILE A 10 -7.07 -11.01 3.74
C ILE A 10 -6.00 -9.93 3.62
N SER A 11 -4.94 -10.20 2.85
CA SER A 11 -3.78 -9.32 2.71
C SER A 11 -3.74 -8.53 1.40
N GLN A 12 -4.64 -8.82 0.45
CA GLN A 12 -4.70 -8.12 -0.83
C GLN A 12 -6.13 -7.68 -1.12
N ILE A 13 -6.27 -6.44 -1.52
CA ILE A 13 -7.57 -5.85 -1.92
C ILE A 13 -7.39 -5.01 -3.17
N ASP A 14 -8.39 -5.02 -4.03
CA ASP A 14 -8.49 -4.07 -5.14
C ASP A 14 -9.09 -2.76 -4.65
N ALA A 15 -8.62 -1.65 -5.20
CA ALA A 15 -9.14 -0.32 -4.93
C ALA A 15 -9.18 0.53 -6.20
N GLY A 16 -10.18 1.39 -6.32
CA GLY A 16 -10.36 2.24 -7.49
C GLY A 16 -10.71 1.47 -8.77
N SER A 17 -11.22 0.24 -8.66
CA SER A 17 -11.54 -0.58 -9.81
C SER A 17 -12.85 -0.11 -10.48
N ASN A 18 -12.83 0.01 -11.80
CA ASN A 18 -14.00 0.26 -12.61
C ASN A 18 -14.14 -0.82 -13.70
N VAL A 19 -15.27 -1.53 -13.70
CA VAL A 19 -15.54 -2.64 -14.64
C VAL A 19 -16.32 -2.21 -15.87
N GLY A 20 -16.75 -0.95 -15.97
CA GLY A 20 -17.44 -0.40 -17.13
C GLY A 20 -16.51 -0.22 -18.32
N ILE A 21 -17.02 -0.45 -19.54
CA ILE A 21 -16.26 -0.19 -20.77
C ILE A 21 -15.91 1.29 -20.85
N GLY A 22 -14.61 1.61 -20.88
CA GLY A 22 -14.13 3.00 -20.84
C GLY A 22 -14.33 3.71 -19.50
N GLY A 23 -14.66 2.98 -18.43
CA GLY A 23 -15.05 3.52 -17.14
C GLY A 23 -14.04 4.45 -16.49
N TYR A 24 -12.76 4.26 -16.73
CA TYR A 24 -11.70 5.17 -16.21
C TYR A 24 -11.64 6.54 -16.93
N SER A 25 -12.28 6.66 -18.09
CA SER A 25 -12.34 7.89 -18.89
C SER A 25 -13.66 8.63 -18.74
N LEU A 26 -14.62 8.07 -18.04
CA LEU A 26 -15.98 8.59 -17.86
C LEU A 26 -16.15 9.21 -16.47
N SER A 27 -17.06 10.16 -16.35
CA SER A 27 -17.56 10.58 -15.05
C SER A 27 -18.27 9.42 -14.35
N LYS A 28 -18.35 9.46 -13.01
CA LYS A 28 -19.02 8.41 -12.23
C LYS A 28 -20.46 8.17 -12.73
N ASP A 29 -21.23 9.24 -12.92
CA ASP A 29 -22.62 9.15 -13.37
C ASP A 29 -22.76 8.50 -14.75
N GLU A 30 -21.83 8.75 -15.67
CA GLU A 30 -21.82 8.12 -17.00
C GLU A 30 -21.40 6.67 -16.95
N SER A 31 -20.42 6.35 -16.09
CA SER A 31 -19.97 4.99 -15.85
C SER A 31 -21.07 4.12 -15.26
N ASP A 32 -21.79 4.63 -14.25
CA ASP A 32 -22.88 3.92 -13.57
C ASP A 32 -24.04 3.62 -14.53
N LYS A 33 -24.37 4.55 -15.44
CA LYS A 33 -25.40 4.34 -16.47
C LYS A 33 -25.05 3.28 -17.51
N ARG A 34 -23.77 3.01 -17.74
CA ARG A 34 -23.26 2.05 -18.73
C ARG A 34 -22.82 0.73 -18.12
N SER A 35 -22.71 0.66 -16.79
CA SER A 35 -22.25 -0.53 -16.10
C SER A 35 -23.29 -1.63 -16.12
N GLN A 36 -22.91 -2.83 -16.54
CA GLN A 36 -23.74 -4.04 -16.45
C GLN A 36 -23.66 -4.69 -15.07
N PHE A 37 -22.62 -4.36 -14.30
CA PHE A 37 -22.35 -4.92 -12.97
C PHE A 37 -21.98 -3.79 -12.04
N CYS A 38 -22.54 -3.81 -10.84
CA CYS A 38 -22.17 -2.89 -9.78
C CYS A 38 -21.12 -3.56 -8.89
N LEU A 39 -19.95 -2.96 -8.76
CA LEU A 39 -18.99 -3.35 -7.73
C LEU A 39 -19.52 -2.89 -6.37
N SER A 40 -19.35 -3.72 -5.36
CA SER A 40 -19.79 -3.38 -4.01
C SER A 40 -18.99 -2.26 -3.36
N ASP A 41 -17.81 -1.93 -3.92
CA ASP A 41 -16.90 -0.88 -3.42
C ASP A 41 -16.21 -0.19 -4.60
N ASP A 42 -16.69 0.99 -4.93
CA ASP A 42 -16.24 1.85 -6.04
C ASP A 42 -15.40 3.04 -5.54
N ARG A 43 -14.99 3.03 -4.27
CA ARG A 43 -14.18 4.10 -3.69
C ARG A 43 -12.88 4.26 -4.46
N PRO A 44 -12.43 5.51 -4.71
CA PRO A 44 -11.13 5.75 -5.32
C PRO A 44 -10.00 5.23 -4.42
N LEU A 45 -8.86 4.91 -5.04
CA LEU A 45 -7.67 4.38 -4.33
C LEU A 45 -7.26 5.27 -3.16
N ASP A 46 -7.27 6.58 -3.33
CA ASP A 46 -6.89 7.54 -2.29
C ASP A 46 -7.76 7.40 -1.03
N GLU A 47 -9.07 7.28 -1.20
CA GLU A 47 -10.00 7.08 -0.08
C GLU A 47 -9.77 5.76 0.64
N VAL A 48 -9.57 4.67 -0.12
CA VAL A 48 -9.31 3.34 0.44
C VAL A 48 -8.02 3.35 1.25
N VAL A 49 -6.95 3.94 0.73
CA VAL A 49 -5.67 4.09 1.45
C VAL A 49 -5.86 4.86 2.75
N GLY A 50 -6.57 6.00 2.70
CA GLY A 50 -6.85 6.81 3.89
C GLY A 50 -7.64 6.05 4.96
N GLU A 51 -8.64 5.28 4.57
CA GLU A 51 -9.45 4.49 5.50
C GLU A 51 -8.66 3.29 6.09
N LEU A 52 -7.80 2.65 5.31
CA LEU A 52 -6.92 1.59 5.82
C LEU A 52 -5.93 2.13 6.85
N CYS A 53 -5.29 3.26 6.58
CA CYS A 53 -4.38 3.91 7.51
C CYS A 53 -5.10 4.32 8.80
N LYS A 54 -6.31 4.91 8.70
CA LYS A 54 -7.15 5.22 9.85
C LYS A 54 -7.50 3.99 10.69
N ALA A 55 -7.70 2.84 10.05
CA ALA A 55 -7.95 1.56 10.72
C ALA A 55 -6.68 0.91 11.28
N GLY A 56 -5.50 1.52 11.11
CA GLY A 56 -4.24 1.04 11.64
C GLY A 56 -3.50 0.06 10.73
N PHE A 57 -3.91 -0.12 9.49
CA PHE A 57 -3.20 -0.94 8.52
C PHE A 57 -2.15 -0.12 7.75
N LEU A 58 -1.10 -0.80 7.30
CA LEU A 58 -0.07 -0.25 6.44
C LEU A 58 -0.29 -0.71 4.99
N PRO A 59 -0.95 0.09 4.11
CA PRO A 59 -1.05 -0.24 2.70
C PRO A 59 0.32 -0.28 2.03
N SER A 60 0.55 -1.26 1.16
CA SER A 60 1.82 -1.42 0.46
C SER A 60 1.59 -1.62 -1.03
N PHE A 61 2.36 -0.90 -1.85
CA PHE A 61 2.41 -1.03 -3.30
C PHE A 61 3.68 -1.74 -3.78
N CYS A 62 4.37 -2.45 -2.87
CA CYS A 62 5.67 -3.06 -3.13
C CYS A 62 5.57 -4.20 -4.16
N THR A 63 6.43 -4.14 -5.17
CA THR A 63 6.63 -5.19 -6.18
C THR A 63 8.03 -5.82 -6.11
N GLY A 64 8.80 -5.57 -5.04
CA GLY A 64 10.19 -5.97 -4.92
C GLY A 64 10.41 -7.49 -5.07
N CYS A 65 9.52 -8.31 -4.53
CA CYS A 65 9.63 -9.77 -4.66
C CYS A 65 9.59 -10.24 -6.12
N TYR A 66 8.68 -9.68 -6.93
CA TYR A 66 8.60 -10.02 -8.35
C TYR A 66 9.86 -9.61 -9.11
N ARG A 67 10.40 -8.44 -8.82
CA ARG A 67 11.63 -7.92 -9.46
C ARG A 67 12.87 -8.72 -9.10
N LEU A 68 12.89 -9.32 -7.91
CA LEU A 68 14.01 -10.10 -7.40
C LEU A 68 13.83 -11.61 -7.62
N GLY A 69 12.81 -12.03 -8.38
CA GLY A 69 12.52 -13.42 -8.66
C GLY A 69 12.04 -14.24 -7.45
N ARG A 70 11.67 -13.57 -6.35
CA ARG A 70 11.12 -14.19 -5.14
C ARG A 70 9.63 -14.43 -5.32
N THR A 71 9.25 -15.43 -6.12
CA THR A 71 7.86 -15.80 -6.40
C THR A 71 7.65 -17.29 -6.15
N GLY A 72 6.39 -17.71 -6.00
CA GLY A 72 6.06 -19.12 -5.82
C GLY A 72 6.77 -19.76 -4.62
N GLU A 73 7.45 -20.87 -4.85
CA GLU A 73 8.16 -21.62 -3.82
C GLU A 73 9.24 -20.78 -3.12
N HIS A 74 10.03 -20.02 -3.87
CA HIS A 74 11.05 -19.12 -3.31
C HIS A 74 10.48 -18.07 -2.38
N PHE A 75 9.30 -17.51 -2.71
CA PHE A 75 8.61 -16.61 -1.78
C PHE A 75 8.22 -17.32 -0.49
N MET A 76 7.71 -18.55 -0.58
CA MET A 76 7.29 -19.31 0.60
C MET A 76 8.45 -19.72 1.50
N GLU A 77 9.64 -19.95 0.95
CA GLU A 77 10.86 -20.19 1.73
C GLU A 77 11.23 -19.00 2.63
N VAL A 78 11.03 -17.78 2.14
CA VAL A 78 11.27 -16.53 2.89
C VAL A 78 10.11 -16.20 3.85
N ALA A 79 8.87 -16.53 3.45
CA ALA A 79 7.68 -16.16 4.21
C ALA A 79 7.46 -17.05 5.44
N ARG A 80 7.65 -18.37 5.33
CA ARG A 80 7.44 -19.34 6.42
C ARG A 80 8.25 -19.05 7.68
N PRO A 81 9.56 -18.69 7.62
CA PRO A 81 10.33 -18.31 8.80
C PRO A 81 10.00 -16.93 9.38
N GLY A 82 9.09 -16.17 8.76
CA GLY A 82 8.76 -14.80 9.17
C GLY A 82 9.72 -13.71 8.68
N PHE A 83 10.73 -14.05 7.90
CA PHE A 83 11.68 -13.06 7.34
C PHE A 83 11.01 -12.05 6.42
N VAL A 84 9.85 -12.40 5.85
CA VAL A 84 9.08 -11.49 5.00
C VAL A 84 8.77 -10.17 5.70
N GLN A 85 8.52 -10.17 7.00
CA GLN A 85 8.24 -8.95 7.76
C GLN A 85 9.42 -7.99 7.80
N GLN A 86 10.67 -8.50 7.77
CA GLN A 86 11.87 -7.68 7.77
C GLN A 86 12.01 -6.83 6.49
N PHE A 87 11.43 -7.29 5.37
CA PHE A 87 11.45 -6.58 4.08
C PHE A 87 10.10 -5.94 3.76
N CYS A 88 8.99 -6.61 4.09
CA CYS A 88 7.66 -6.13 3.73
C CYS A 88 7.27 -4.86 4.48
N THR A 89 7.55 -4.78 5.78
CA THR A 89 7.26 -3.57 6.56
C THR A 89 8.03 -2.35 6.04
N PRO A 90 9.38 -2.37 5.90
CA PRO A 90 10.09 -1.22 5.36
C PRO A 90 9.68 -0.89 3.92
N ASN A 91 9.43 -1.88 3.06
CA ASN A 91 8.94 -1.63 1.71
C ASN A 91 7.52 -1.05 1.70
N GLY A 92 6.65 -1.48 2.60
CA GLY A 92 5.33 -0.89 2.79
C GLY A 92 5.42 0.59 3.19
N ILE A 93 6.29 0.93 4.13
CA ILE A 93 6.55 2.31 4.55
C ILE A 93 7.04 3.16 3.37
N LEU A 94 8.03 2.68 2.62
CA LEU A 94 8.61 3.42 1.49
C LEU A 94 7.57 3.65 0.38
N THR A 95 6.84 2.63 -0.03
CA THR A 95 5.85 2.75 -1.11
C THR A 95 4.63 3.57 -0.69
N LEU A 96 4.21 3.49 0.58
CA LEU A 96 3.16 4.38 1.08
C LEU A 96 3.65 5.84 1.10
N LEU A 97 4.88 6.10 1.55
CA LEU A 97 5.45 7.44 1.56
C LEU A 97 5.52 8.05 0.15
N GLU A 98 5.94 7.27 -0.85
CA GLU A 98 5.93 7.67 -2.26
C GLU A 98 4.50 8.02 -2.72
N PHE A 99 3.53 7.14 -2.43
CA PHE A 99 2.13 7.41 -2.77
C PHE A 99 1.62 8.71 -2.13
N LEU A 100 1.95 8.95 -0.86
CA LEU A 100 1.53 10.18 -0.17
C LEU A 100 2.10 11.45 -0.80
N GLN A 101 3.31 11.38 -1.35
CA GLN A 101 3.93 12.55 -1.98
C GLN A 101 3.36 12.83 -3.37
N ASP A 102 3.10 11.78 -4.15
CA ASP A 102 2.83 11.94 -5.57
C ASP A 102 1.32 11.98 -5.89
N TYR A 103 0.49 11.29 -5.12
CA TYR A 103 -0.89 11.02 -5.51
C TYR A 103 -1.93 11.34 -4.44
N ALA A 104 -1.55 11.33 -3.16
CA ALA A 104 -2.52 11.42 -2.09
C ALA A 104 -3.09 12.84 -1.92
N SER A 105 -4.38 12.90 -1.62
CA SER A 105 -5.01 14.11 -1.12
C SER A 105 -4.48 14.50 0.26
N GLU A 106 -4.64 15.75 0.64
CA GLU A 106 -4.26 16.24 1.98
C GLU A 106 -5.00 15.49 3.10
N ALA A 107 -6.26 15.14 2.87
CA ALA A 107 -7.06 14.35 3.81
C ALA A 107 -6.46 12.94 4.03
N THR A 108 -5.97 12.30 2.98
CA THR A 108 -5.31 10.99 3.06
C THR A 108 -3.93 11.10 3.70
N ARG A 109 -3.15 12.14 3.39
CA ARG A 109 -1.86 12.40 4.05
C ARG A 109 -2.01 12.52 5.56
N THR A 110 -2.98 13.31 6.01
CA THR A 110 -3.25 13.50 7.44
C THR A 110 -3.58 12.20 8.16
N LYS A 111 -4.31 11.28 7.50
CA LYS A 111 -4.66 9.97 8.06
C LYS A 111 -3.48 8.99 8.05
N ALA A 112 -2.62 9.06 7.04
CA ALA A 112 -1.59 8.06 6.77
C ALA A 112 -0.24 8.35 7.46
N LEU A 113 0.15 9.61 7.64
CA LEU A 113 1.41 9.96 8.29
C LEU A 113 1.56 9.34 9.69
N PRO A 114 0.54 9.37 10.58
CA PRO A 114 0.65 8.71 11.88
C PRO A 114 0.88 7.20 11.79
N THR A 115 0.36 6.55 10.74
CA THR A 115 0.60 5.12 10.48
C THR A 115 2.07 4.88 10.15
N ILE A 116 2.65 5.67 9.23
CA ILE A 116 4.09 5.58 8.90
C ILE A 116 4.94 5.82 10.15
N GLU A 117 4.65 6.85 10.93
CA GLU A 117 5.40 7.18 12.16
C GLU A 117 5.35 6.03 13.17
N ARG A 118 4.19 5.41 13.36
CA ARG A 118 4.03 4.25 14.22
C ARG A 118 4.88 3.07 13.71
N GLU A 119 4.76 2.71 12.45
CA GLU A 119 5.49 1.59 11.87
C GLU A 119 7.02 1.79 11.94
N VAL A 120 7.50 3.00 11.72
CA VAL A 120 8.92 3.35 11.87
C VAL A 120 9.37 3.23 13.32
N ARG A 121 8.58 3.72 14.28
CA ARG A 121 8.87 3.63 15.71
C ARG A 121 8.92 2.18 16.17
N ASP A 122 7.94 1.39 15.76
CA ASP A 122 7.76 0.02 16.19
C ASP A 122 8.69 -0.97 15.44
N TYR A 123 9.32 -0.50 14.34
CA TYR A 123 10.32 -1.28 13.62
C TYR A 123 11.59 -1.43 14.47
N PRO A 124 12.14 -2.67 14.65
CA PRO A 124 13.19 -2.94 15.60
C PRO A 124 14.46 -2.08 15.38
N ASP A 125 14.95 -1.42 16.43
CA ASP A 125 16.20 -0.66 16.41
C ASP A 125 17.44 -1.55 16.16
N SER A 126 17.35 -2.82 16.57
CA SER A 126 18.38 -3.82 16.32
C SER A 126 18.48 -4.28 14.87
N SER A 127 17.50 -3.92 14.04
CA SER A 127 17.50 -4.30 12.62
C SER A 127 18.55 -3.50 11.85
N PRO A 128 19.46 -4.16 11.10
CA PRO A 128 20.43 -3.48 10.25
C PRO A 128 19.77 -2.66 9.14
N LEU A 129 18.49 -2.90 8.89
CA LEU A 129 17.72 -2.20 7.86
C LEU A 129 17.12 -0.88 8.34
N LYS A 130 17.03 -0.63 9.66
CA LYS A 130 16.39 0.59 10.19
C LYS A 130 17.10 1.87 9.74
N ALA A 131 18.41 1.93 9.85
CA ALA A 131 19.18 3.09 9.40
C ALA A 131 18.98 3.34 7.90
N LYS A 132 19.01 2.28 7.09
CA LYS A 132 18.80 2.35 5.65
C LYS A 132 17.34 2.71 5.28
N LEU A 133 16.36 2.31 6.08
CA LEU A 133 14.97 2.73 5.93
C LEU A 133 14.85 4.25 6.10
N LEU A 134 15.39 4.79 7.18
CA LEU A 134 15.35 6.24 7.44
C LEU A 134 16.05 7.04 6.34
N GLU A 135 17.22 6.57 5.87
CA GLU A 135 17.94 7.16 4.74
C GLU A 135 17.08 7.18 3.48
N ARG A 136 16.43 6.05 3.13
CA ARG A 136 15.56 5.96 1.95
C ARG A 136 14.31 6.82 2.06
N MET A 137 13.71 6.90 3.24
CA MET A 137 12.59 7.81 3.48
C MET A 137 12.99 9.26 3.20
N GLU A 138 14.18 9.69 3.62
CA GLU A 138 14.68 11.03 3.32
C GLU A 138 14.95 11.22 1.82
N GLN A 139 15.50 10.22 1.15
CA GLN A 139 15.69 10.25 -0.30
C GLN A 139 14.36 10.38 -1.06
N ILE A 140 13.28 9.72 -0.59
CA ILE A 140 11.94 9.87 -1.16
C ILE A 140 11.43 11.29 -0.96
N ARG A 141 11.59 11.90 0.23
CA ARG A 141 11.23 13.29 0.49
C ARG A 141 11.97 14.27 -0.43
N GLN A 142 13.19 13.93 -0.83
CA GLN A 142 14.01 14.70 -1.78
C GLN A 142 13.68 14.40 -3.26
N GLY A 143 12.67 13.59 -3.54
CA GLY A 143 12.18 13.32 -4.88
C GLY A 143 12.68 12.02 -5.52
N LYS A 144 13.51 11.20 -4.83
CA LYS A 144 13.81 9.86 -5.34
C LYS A 144 12.58 8.96 -5.27
N ARG A 145 12.51 8.01 -6.19
CA ARG A 145 11.41 7.06 -6.29
C ARG A 145 11.94 5.65 -6.52
N ASP A 146 11.04 4.68 -6.35
CA ASP A 146 11.30 3.28 -6.62
C ASP A 146 12.40 2.67 -5.74
N LEU A 147 12.41 3.07 -4.45
CA LEU A 147 13.34 2.55 -3.46
C LEU A 147 12.71 1.36 -2.73
N PHE A 148 13.41 0.21 -2.71
CA PHE A 148 12.96 -1.02 -2.04
C PHE A 148 14.13 -1.87 -1.54
N PHE A 149 13.84 -2.83 -0.65
CA PHE A 149 14.78 -3.78 -0.07
C PHE A 149 14.71 -5.15 -0.73
#